data_046eb9b3aba82343cdab2687d765de81
#
_entry.id   046eb9b3aba82343cdab2687d765de81
#
_cell.length_a   1.000
_cell.length_b   1.000
_cell.length_c   1.000
_cell.angle_alpha   90.00
_cell.angle_beta   90.00
_cell.angle_gamma   90.00
#
_symmetry.space_group_name_H-M   'P 1'
#
loop_
_entity.id
_entity.type
_entity.pdbx_description
1 polymer ?
#
loop_
_entity_poly.entity_id
_entity_poly.type
_entity_poly.pdbx_seq_one_letter_code
_entity_poly.pdbx_strand_id
1 'polypeptide(L)'
;MPGKQPVERPVEAGAAEDGTEEGLGGLTPEELQQGQEAALALEDMMALSAQTLVHAEVDQLYQEVRPLGQGRYGRVLLVTHRQKGTPLALKQLPKPSTSLRGFLYEFCVGLSLGTHPAIVAAYGIGIESAHSYSFLTEPVLHGDLITFIQPKVGLPQPAAQRCAAQLASALEHIHSRGLVYRDLKPENVLVCDPACRRVKLADFGHTRPRGTLLRLAGPPIPYTAPELCAPPPLPEGLPIQPALDAWALGVLVFCLLTGYFPWDQPLVEADPFYEDFLIWQASGQPQDRPQPWFGLAPAADELLWGLLDPHPRRRSPVGSIKGYLGRPWKQLEREAEELGKGAEDGQ
;
A
#
# COMPACT_ATOMS: atom_id res chain seq x y z
N MET A 1 17.00 3.85 -19.27
CA MET A 1 17.97 3.44 -18.25
C MET A 1 17.20 2.70 -17.17
N PRO A 2 17.60 1.49 -16.72
CA PRO A 2 16.89 0.78 -15.65
C PRO A 2 17.06 1.56 -14.36
N GLY A 3 15.95 1.91 -13.73
CA GLY A 3 15.94 2.55 -12.42
C GLY A 3 16.64 1.64 -11.42
N LYS A 4 17.63 2.18 -10.74
CA LYS A 4 18.32 1.47 -9.67
C LYS A 4 17.32 1.14 -8.56
N GLN A 5 17.27 -0.11 -8.16
CA GLN A 5 16.52 -0.54 -6.97
C GLN A 5 17.08 0.14 -5.72
N PRO A 6 16.26 0.43 -4.70
CA PRO A 6 16.75 0.93 -3.42
C PRO A 6 17.80 -0.02 -2.86
N VAL A 7 18.88 0.54 -2.32
CA VAL A 7 19.87 -0.26 -1.60
C VAL A 7 19.28 -0.57 -0.23
N GLU A 8 18.85 -1.80 -0.06
CA GLU A 8 18.31 -2.31 1.20
C GLU A 8 19.41 -3.02 1.97
N ARG A 9 19.55 -2.69 3.24
CA ARG A 9 20.44 -3.42 4.15
C ARG A 9 19.65 -3.91 5.36
N PRO A 10 19.82 -5.18 5.76
CA PRO A 10 19.30 -5.65 7.04
C PRO A 10 19.95 -4.85 8.17
N VAL A 11 19.21 -4.67 9.25
CA VAL A 11 19.77 -4.08 10.48
C VAL A 11 20.74 -5.08 11.09
N GLU A 12 22.03 -4.83 10.96
CA GLU A 12 23.02 -5.56 11.77
C GLU A 12 22.90 -5.09 13.21
N ALA A 13 22.86 -6.03 14.15
CA ALA A 13 22.87 -5.76 15.56
C ALA A 13 24.23 -5.16 15.95
N GLY A 14 24.35 -3.86 15.80
CA GLY A 14 25.43 -3.07 16.41
C GLY A 14 25.22 -3.05 17.92
N ALA A 15 26.28 -3.31 18.67
CA ALA A 15 26.29 -3.30 20.12
C ALA A 15 25.67 -2.00 20.66
N ALA A 16 24.72 -2.14 21.56
CA ALA A 16 24.05 -1.04 22.22
C ALA A 16 25.07 -0.27 23.07
N GLU A 17 25.49 0.88 22.58
CA GLU A 17 26.06 1.93 23.41
C GLU A 17 25.08 3.11 23.40
N ASP A 18 24.52 3.34 24.57
CA ASP A 18 23.76 4.51 25.02
C ASP A 18 22.52 4.85 24.18
N GLY A 19 21.38 4.25 24.60
CA GLY A 19 20.09 4.39 23.98
C GLY A 19 19.43 5.74 24.12
N THR A 20 19.85 6.70 23.32
CA THR A 20 18.99 7.84 23.01
C THR A 20 18.06 7.42 21.86
N GLU A 21 16.77 7.70 22.00
CA GLU A 21 15.72 7.41 20.99
C GLU A 21 16.07 7.89 19.57
N GLU A 22 17.01 8.82 19.43
CA GLU A 22 17.52 9.37 18.16
C GLU A 22 18.35 8.35 17.37
N GLY A 23 19.05 7.43 18.03
CA GLY A 23 19.92 6.44 17.37
C GLY A 23 19.17 5.31 16.68
N LEU A 24 17.90 5.09 17.02
CA LEU A 24 17.04 4.04 16.46
C LEU A 24 16.04 4.57 15.43
N GLY A 25 16.19 5.82 14.96
CA GLY A 25 15.27 6.41 13.97
C GLY A 25 13.83 6.46 14.47
N GLY A 26 13.63 6.53 15.79
CA GLY A 26 12.31 6.59 16.40
C GLY A 26 11.67 5.23 16.70
N LEU A 27 12.36 4.12 16.46
CA LEU A 27 11.90 2.78 16.84
C LEU A 27 12.25 2.49 18.30
N THR A 28 11.35 1.85 19.04
CA THR A 28 11.66 1.27 20.33
C THR A 28 12.49 -0.01 20.17
N PRO A 29 13.24 -0.45 21.19
CA PRO A 29 13.96 -1.72 21.14
C PRO A 29 13.05 -2.92 20.83
N GLU A 30 11.82 -2.92 21.36
CA GLU A 30 10.82 -3.97 21.12
C GLU A 30 10.34 -3.97 19.66
N GLU A 31 10.14 -2.80 19.08
CA GLU A 31 9.76 -2.64 17.67
C GLU A 31 10.87 -3.11 16.74
N LEU A 32 12.11 -2.79 17.05
CA LEU A 32 13.27 -3.25 16.29
C LEU A 32 13.41 -4.77 16.40
N GLN A 33 13.21 -5.34 17.58
CA GLN A 33 13.23 -6.78 17.78
C GLN A 33 12.16 -7.50 16.98
N GLN A 34 10.92 -6.97 16.94
CA GLN A 34 9.85 -7.53 16.10
C GLN A 34 10.24 -7.60 14.62
N GLY A 35 10.89 -6.55 14.12
CA GLY A 35 11.39 -6.54 12.74
C GLY A 35 12.46 -7.58 12.49
N GLN A 36 13.40 -7.74 13.42
CA GLN A 36 14.47 -8.76 13.34
C GLN A 36 13.90 -10.19 13.38
N GLU A 37 12.93 -10.46 14.25
CA GLU A 37 12.23 -11.75 14.33
C GLU A 37 11.48 -12.06 13.03
N ALA A 38 10.80 -11.06 12.45
CA ALA A 38 10.13 -11.21 11.16
C ALA A 38 11.13 -11.53 10.03
N ALA A 39 12.29 -10.88 10.01
CA ALA A 39 13.35 -11.13 9.05
C ALA A 39 13.88 -12.56 9.15
N LEU A 40 14.13 -13.05 10.36
CA LEU A 40 14.61 -14.41 10.59
C LEU A 40 13.59 -15.46 10.18
N ALA A 41 12.31 -15.25 10.51
CA ALA A 41 11.24 -16.15 10.11
C ALA A 41 11.08 -16.25 8.59
N LEU A 42 11.24 -15.13 7.87
CA LEU A 42 11.22 -15.12 6.41
C LEU A 42 12.44 -15.86 5.82
N GLU A 43 13.62 -15.70 6.39
CA GLU A 43 14.82 -16.46 5.93
C GLU A 43 14.61 -17.97 6.05
N ASP A 44 14.04 -18.43 7.16
CA ASP A 44 13.73 -19.85 7.36
C ASP A 44 12.69 -20.36 6.36
N MET A 45 11.62 -19.60 6.12
CA MET A 45 10.61 -19.92 5.12
C MET A 45 11.20 -19.99 3.71
N MET A 46 12.06 -19.04 3.36
CA MET A 46 12.71 -19.00 2.05
C MET A 46 13.60 -20.20 1.84
N ALA A 47 14.37 -20.59 2.84
CA ALA A 47 15.23 -21.78 2.78
C ALA A 47 14.42 -23.06 2.57
N LEU A 48 13.30 -23.23 3.27
CA LEU A 48 12.39 -24.36 3.09
C LEU A 48 11.71 -24.34 1.73
N SER A 49 11.22 -23.18 1.30
CA SER A 49 10.52 -23.03 0.02
C SER A 49 11.43 -23.28 -1.17
N ALA A 50 12.71 -22.92 -1.08
CA ALA A 50 13.70 -23.21 -2.12
C ALA A 50 13.84 -24.72 -2.38
N GLN A 51 13.69 -25.54 -1.35
CA GLN A 51 13.80 -26.99 -1.45
C GLN A 51 12.55 -27.66 -2.03
N THR A 52 11.42 -26.98 -2.03
CA THR A 52 10.10 -27.52 -2.42
C THR A 52 9.58 -26.93 -3.73
N LEU A 53 10.36 -26.17 -4.45
CA LEU A 53 9.97 -25.64 -5.76
C LEU A 53 9.69 -26.78 -6.74
N VAL A 54 8.61 -26.63 -7.50
CA VAL A 54 8.28 -27.52 -8.62
C VAL A 54 9.09 -27.08 -9.83
N HIS A 55 9.90 -27.99 -10.36
CA HIS A 55 10.68 -27.75 -11.58
C HIS A 55 9.90 -28.26 -12.79
N ALA A 56 9.21 -27.35 -13.47
CA ALA A 56 8.40 -27.66 -14.65
C ALA A 56 8.14 -26.39 -15.46
N GLU A 57 7.78 -26.58 -16.74
CA GLU A 57 7.24 -25.49 -17.53
C GLU A 57 5.78 -25.24 -17.13
N VAL A 58 5.40 -23.96 -17.00
CA VAL A 58 4.08 -23.56 -16.51
C VAL A 58 2.96 -24.09 -17.41
N ASP A 59 3.16 -24.07 -18.73
CA ASP A 59 2.17 -24.53 -19.73
C ASP A 59 1.94 -26.06 -19.70
N GLN A 60 2.85 -26.82 -19.10
CA GLN A 60 2.65 -28.27 -18.88
C GLN A 60 1.65 -28.54 -17.74
N LEU A 61 1.56 -27.64 -16.76
CA LEU A 61 0.73 -27.80 -15.57
C LEU A 61 -0.59 -27.02 -15.64
N TYR A 62 -0.55 -25.86 -16.28
CA TYR A 62 -1.65 -24.91 -16.32
C TYR A 62 -1.94 -24.45 -17.74
N GLN A 63 -3.24 -24.21 -18.01
CA GLN A 63 -3.70 -23.60 -19.24
C GLN A 63 -4.02 -22.13 -18.97
N GLU A 64 -3.42 -21.24 -19.75
CA GLU A 64 -3.74 -19.81 -19.72
C GLU A 64 -5.16 -19.56 -20.22
N VAL A 65 -5.94 -18.80 -19.44
CA VAL A 65 -7.29 -18.37 -19.82
C VAL A 65 -7.25 -16.93 -20.35
N ARG A 66 -6.69 -16.01 -19.55
CA ARG A 66 -6.49 -14.61 -19.93
C ARG A 66 -5.48 -13.92 -19.00
N PRO A 67 -4.85 -12.83 -19.44
CA PRO A 67 -4.08 -11.98 -18.55
C PRO A 67 -4.98 -11.28 -17.53
N LEU A 68 -4.51 -11.14 -16.30
CA LEU A 68 -5.15 -10.35 -15.24
C LEU A 68 -4.43 -9.02 -14.99
N GLY A 69 -3.13 -8.97 -15.26
CA GLY A 69 -2.31 -7.77 -15.12
C GLY A 69 -0.90 -8.00 -15.67
N GLN A 70 -0.28 -6.93 -16.08
CA GLN A 70 1.12 -6.92 -16.50
C GLN A 70 1.80 -5.72 -15.87
N GLY A 71 2.81 -5.98 -15.07
CA GLY A 71 3.63 -4.98 -14.43
C GLY A 71 5.04 -4.96 -15.01
N ARG A 72 5.84 -4.02 -14.48
CA ARG A 72 7.24 -3.82 -14.88
C ARG A 72 8.13 -5.05 -14.62
N TYR A 73 7.76 -5.85 -13.62
CA TYR A 73 8.56 -6.97 -13.11
C TYR A 73 7.98 -8.35 -13.39
N GLY A 74 6.82 -8.42 -14.03
CA GLY A 74 6.18 -9.69 -14.30
C GLY A 74 4.74 -9.54 -14.74
N ARG A 75 4.07 -10.66 -14.91
CA ARG A 75 2.68 -10.72 -15.32
C ARG A 75 1.87 -11.64 -14.42
N VAL A 76 0.58 -11.35 -14.32
CA VAL A 76 -0.40 -12.20 -13.62
C VAL A 76 -1.40 -12.73 -14.63
N LEU A 77 -1.58 -14.04 -14.64
CA LEU A 77 -2.45 -14.75 -15.55
C LEU A 77 -3.56 -15.47 -14.80
N LEU A 78 -4.77 -15.43 -15.33
CA LEU A 78 -5.79 -16.40 -14.95
C LEU A 78 -5.47 -17.72 -15.69
N VAL A 79 -5.32 -18.77 -14.92
CA VAL A 79 -5.00 -20.11 -15.43
C VAL A 79 -5.95 -21.15 -14.86
N THR A 80 -6.06 -22.28 -15.50
CA THR A 80 -6.75 -23.46 -14.98
C THR A 80 -5.74 -24.61 -14.85
N HIS A 81 -5.82 -25.35 -13.76
CA HIS A 81 -5.03 -26.58 -13.62
C HIS A 81 -5.48 -27.60 -14.67
N ARG A 82 -4.54 -28.10 -15.49
CA ARG A 82 -4.89 -28.95 -16.64
C ARG A 82 -5.63 -30.22 -16.27
N GLN A 83 -5.32 -30.82 -15.14
CA GLN A 83 -5.95 -32.06 -14.69
C GLN A 83 -7.18 -31.82 -13.83
N LYS A 84 -7.16 -30.79 -12.95
CA LYS A 84 -8.21 -30.54 -11.95
C LYS A 84 -9.20 -29.48 -12.39
N GLY A 85 -8.88 -28.66 -13.39
CA GLY A 85 -9.73 -27.58 -13.88
C GLY A 85 -9.90 -26.41 -12.91
N THR A 86 -9.19 -26.39 -11.80
CA THR A 86 -9.27 -25.33 -10.77
C THR A 86 -8.76 -24.01 -11.34
N PRO A 87 -9.54 -22.93 -11.26
CA PRO A 87 -9.07 -21.60 -11.65
C PRO A 87 -8.14 -21.03 -10.58
N LEU A 88 -7.03 -20.44 -11.04
CA LEU A 88 -5.98 -19.89 -10.19
C LEU A 88 -5.43 -18.62 -10.84
N ALA A 89 -4.88 -17.72 -10.03
CA ALA A 89 -4.02 -16.65 -10.53
C ALA A 89 -2.56 -17.12 -10.43
N LEU A 90 -1.81 -16.92 -11.49
CA LEU A 90 -0.39 -17.26 -11.57
C LEU A 90 0.41 -15.98 -11.79
N LYS A 91 1.29 -15.67 -10.83
CA LYS A 91 2.26 -14.59 -10.98
C LYS A 91 3.56 -15.15 -11.52
N GLN A 92 3.98 -14.67 -12.67
CA GLN A 92 5.17 -15.11 -13.38
C GLN A 92 6.21 -13.98 -13.43
N LEU A 93 7.41 -14.27 -12.92
CA LEU A 93 8.52 -13.33 -12.81
C LEU A 93 9.67 -13.80 -13.71
N PRO A 94 10.10 -12.99 -14.70
CA PRO A 94 11.20 -13.38 -15.59
C PRO A 94 12.52 -13.49 -14.85
N LYS A 95 13.29 -14.54 -15.07
CA LYS A 95 14.61 -14.73 -14.47
C LYS A 95 15.62 -13.62 -14.79
N PRO A 96 15.66 -12.99 -15.98
CA PRO A 96 16.58 -11.89 -16.23
C PRO A 96 16.41 -10.68 -15.31
N SER A 97 15.21 -10.44 -14.79
CA SER A 97 14.89 -9.33 -13.89
C SER A 97 14.61 -9.73 -12.44
N THR A 98 14.63 -11.03 -12.13
CA THR A 98 14.24 -11.54 -10.81
C THR A 98 15.26 -12.58 -10.35
N SER A 99 15.90 -12.34 -9.21
CA SER A 99 16.72 -13.35 -8.55
C SER A 99 15.85 -14.39 -7.86
N LEU A 100 16.43 -15.59 -7.64
CA LEU A 100 15.77 -16.63 -6.83
C LEU A 100 15.40 -16.09 -5.44
N ARG A 101 16.31 -15.36 -4.80
CA ARG A 101 16.07 -14.75 -3.49
C ARG A 101 14.91 -13.76 -3.52
N GLY A 102 14.84 -12.90 -4.52
CA GLY A 102 13.75 -11.92 -4.68
C GLY A 102 12.41 -12.59 -4.90
N PHE A 103 12.36 -13.64 -5.70
CA PHE A 103 11.16 -14.46 -5.90
C PHE A 103 10.71 -15.15 -4.61
N LEU A 104 11.62 -15.85 -3.93
CA LEU A 104 11.33 -16.55 -2.68
C LEU A 104 10.83 -15.58 -1.60
N TYR A 105 11.43 -14.40 -1.53
CA TYR A 105 11.01 -13.38 -0.59
C TYR A 105 9.54 -12.95 -0.79
N GLU A 106 9.19 -12.55 -2.00
CA GLU A 106 7.80 -12.14 -2.32
C GLU A 106 6.81 -13.29 -2.07
N PHE A 107 7.15 -14.48 -2.51
CA PHE A 107 6.35 -15.68 -2.31
C PHE A 107 6.11 -16.00 -0.82
N CYS A 108 7.17 -15.96 -0.01
CA CYS A 108 7.07 -16.25 1.43
C CYS A 108 6.33 -15.16 2.20
N VAL A 109 6.51 -13.89 1.86
CA VAL A 109 5.71 -12.80 2.45
C VAL A 109 4.22 -13.01 2.13
N GLY A 110 3.89 -13.30 0.88
CA GLY A 110 2.51 -13.60 0.47
C GLY A 110 1.91 -14.79 1.22
N LEU A 111 2.67 -15.86 1.42
CA LEU A 111 2.24 -17.02 2.22
C LEU A 111 1.98 -16.65 3.67
N SER A 112 2.85 -15.87 4.29
CA SER A 112 2.75 -15.49 5.70
C SER A 112 1.57 -14.57 5.98
N LEU A 113 1.14 -13.76 5.02
CA LEU A 113 0.09 -12.75 5.17
C LEU A 113 -1.27 -13.18 4.64
N GLY A 114 -1.34 -14.23 3.84
CA GLY A 114 -2.53 -14.62 3.07
C GLY A 114 -3.70 -15.18 3.88
N THR A 115 -3.63 -15.21 5.20
CA THR A 115 -4.73 -15.64 6.08
C THR A 115 -5.74 -14.53 6.37
N HIS A 116 -5.41 -13.27 6.06
CA HIS A 116 -6.30 -12.14 6.27
C HIS A 116 -7.31 -12.01 5.11
N PRO A 117 -8.61 -11.75 5.38
CA PRO A 117 -9.64 -11.70 4.34
C PRO A 117 -9.46 -10.58 3.32
N ALA A 118 -8.76 -9.49 3.66
CA ALA A 118 -8.48 -8.37 2.77
C ALA A 118 -7.05 -8.42 2.17
N ILE A 119 -6.42 -9.59 2.19
CA ILE A 119 -5.12 -9.86 1.56
C ILE A 119 -5.28 -11.05 0.62
N VAL A 120 -4.74 -10.94 -0.59
CA VAL A 120 -4.75 -12.03 -1.56
C VAL A 120 -4.06 -13.26 -0.98
N ALA A 121 -4.77 -14.39 -0.96
CA ALA A 121 -4.22 -15.65 -0.45
C ALA A 121 -3.26 -16.28 -1.46
N ALA A 122 -2.01 -16.48 -1.04
CA ALA A 122 -1.06 -17.28 -1.80
C ALA A 122 -1.20 -18.76 -1.42
N TYR A 123 -1.08 -19.63 -2.42
CA TYR A 123 -1.00 -21.07 -2.22
C TYR A 123 0.47 -21.50 -2.13
N GLY A 124 0.74 -22.56 -1.40
CA GLY A 124 2.10 -23.06 -1.14
C GLY A 124 2.80 -23.70 -2.35
N ILE A 125 2.53 -23.23 -3.57
CA ILE A 125 3.04 -23.79 -4.83
C ILE A 125 3.92 -22.74 -5.50
N GLY A 126 5.23 -22.95 -5.46
CA GLY A 126 6.22 -22.20 -6.22
C GLY A 126 6.79 -23.05 -7.35
N ILE A 127 6.99 -22.46 -8.51
CA ILE A 127 7.41 -23.12 -9.74
C ILE A 127 8.66 -22.44 -10.29
N GLU A 128 9.69 -23.22 -10.56
CA GLU A 128 10.83 -22.78 -11.34
C GLU A 128 10.78 -23.41 -12.71
N SER A 129 10.70 -22.59 -13.74
CA SER A 129 10.83 -22.98 -15.14
C SER A 129 12.17 -22.55 -15.71
N ALA A 130 12.43 -22.84 -16.99
CA ALA A 130 13.69 -22.48 -17.64
C ALA A 130 13.98 -20.98 -17.60
N HIS A 131 12.93 -20.13 -17.75
CA HIS A 131 13.07 -18.69 -17.94
C HIS A 131 12.34 -17.83 -16.89
N SER A 132 11.63 -18.46 -15.95
CA SER A 132 10.83 -17.72 -14.97
C SER A 132 10.70 -18.43 -13.63
N TYR A 133 10.30 -17.65 -12.62
CA TYR A 133 9.74 -18.11 -11.36
C TYR A 133 8.28 -17.76 -11.31
N SER A 134 7.43 -18.65 -10.76
CA SER A 134 6.01 -18.44 -10.67
C SER A 134 5.45 -18.94 -9.34
N PHE A 135 4.41 -18.30 -8.86
CA PHE A 135 3.60 -18.80 -7.74
C PHE A 135 2.12 -18.57 -7.98
N LEU A 136 1.30 -19.31 -7.26
CA LEU A 136 -0.14 -19.32 -7.43
C LEU A 136 -0.84 -18.63 -6.27
N THR A 137 -1.88 -17.90 -6.61
CA THR A 137 -2.77 -17.23 -5.64
C THR A 137 -4.24 -17.49 -5.98
N GLU A 138 -5.12 -17.15 -5.05
CA GLU A 138 -6.54 -17.07 -5.37
C GLU A 138 -6.76 -16.05 -6.50
N PRO A 139 -7.69 -16.33 -7.43
CA PRO A 139 -8.01 -15.37 -8.47
C PRO A 139 -8.94 -14.28 -7.94
N VAL A 140 -8.62 -13.00 -8.24
CA VAL A 140 -9.45 -11.84 -8.00
C VAL A 140 -9.72 -11.19 -9.35
N LEU A 141 -10.97 -11.13 -9.81
CA LEU A 141 -11.30 -11.05 -11.24
C LEU A 141 -11.85 -9.70 -11.69
N HIS A 142 -12.13 -8.75 -10.80
CA HIS A 142 -12.75 -7.48 -11.16
C HIS A 142 -11.74 -6.32 -11.30
N GLY A 143 -10.47 -6.64 -11.53
CA GLY A 143 -9.41 -5.66 -11.73
C GLY A 143 -8.98 -4.98 -10.43
N ASP A 144 -8.26 -3.88 -10.58
CA ASP A 144 -7.77 -3.08 -9.47
C ASP A 144 -8.69 -1.89 -9.16
N LEU A 145 -8.44 -1.25 -8.01
CA LEU A 145 -9.27 -0.18 -7.50
C LEU A 145 -9.21 1.10 -8.35
N ILE A 146 -8.13 1.31 -9.12
CA ILE A 146 -8.00 2.51 -9.96
C ILE A 146 -9.13 2.63 -10.98
N THR A 147 -9.60 1.49 -11.51
CA THR A 147 -10.68 1.46 -12.51
C THR A 147 -12.04 1.84 -11.94
N PHE A 148 -12.20 1.78 -10.63
CA PHE A 148 -13.43 2.14 -9.92
C PHE A 148 -13.43 3.61 -9.45
N ILE A 149 -12.27 4.25 -9.36
CA ILE A 149 -12.17 5.66 -8.95
C ILE A 149 -12.50 6.53 -10.16
N GLN A 150 -13.65 7.19 -10.11
CA GLN A 150 -14.02 8.14 -11.14
C GLN A 150 -13.15 9.40 -11.00
N PRO A 151 -12.37 9.78 -12.04
CA PRO A 151 -11.56 11.00 -12.00
C PRO A 151 -12.40 12.23 -11.61
N LYS A 152 -11.87 13.05 -10.72
CA LYS A 152 -12.49 14.28 -10.20
C LYS A 152 -13.75 14.08 -9.35
N VAL A 153 -14.14 12.85 -9.07
CA VAL A 153 -15.33 12.50 -8.26
C VAL A 153 -14.99 11.54 -7.13
N GLY A 154 -14.20 10.51 -7.41
CA GLY A 154 -13.88 9.45 -6.46
C GLY A 154 -14.91 8.32 -6.46
N LEU A 155 -14.94 7.57 -5.37
CA LEU A 155 -15.96 6.54 -5.10
C LEU A 155 -17.17 7.15 -4.38
N PRO A 156 -18.34 6.52 -4.46
CA PRO A 156 -19.42 6.78 -3.50
C PRO A 156 -18.90 6.62 -2.06
N GLN A 157 -19.34 7.49 -1.14
CA GLN A 157 -18.85 7.49 0.24
C GLN A 157 -18.93 6.13 0.93
N PRO A 158 -20.04 5.36 0.83
CA PRO A 158 -20.11 4.04 1.47
C PRO A 158 -19.04 3.07 0.95
N ALA A 159 -18.75 3.09 -0.34
CA ALA A 159 -17.69 2.28 -0.94
C ALA A 159 -16.30 2.72 -0.47
N ALA A 160 -16.05 4.02 -0.42
CA ALA A 160 -14.78 4.57 0.09
C ALA A 160 -14.54 4.16 1.54
N GLN A 161 -15.54 4.24 2.40
CA GLN A 161 -15.44 3.81 3.81
C GLN A 161 -15.18 2.31 3.94
N ARG A 162 -15.88 1.48 3.16
CA ARG A 162 -15.65 0.02 3.16
C ARG A 162 -14.24 -0.33 2.71
N CYS A 163 -13.76 0.28 1.63
CA CYS A 163 -12.40 0.07 1.16
C CYS A 163 -11.37 0.50 2.21
N ALA A 164 -11.51 1.69 2.77
CA ALA A 164 -10.61 2.21 3.78
C ALA A 164 -10.55 1.31 5.02
N ALA A 165 -11.69 0.81 5.50
CA ALA A 165 -11.77 -0.09 6.64
C ALA A 165 -11.06 -1.42 6.39
N GLN A 166 -11.26 -2.02 5.22
CA GLN A 166 -10.62 -3.27 4.83
C GLN A 166 -9.11 -3.11 4.67
N LEU A 167 -8.66 -2.03 4.04
CA LEU A 167 -7.24 -1.74 3.88
C LEU A 167 -6.55 -1.44 5.21
N ALA A 168 -7.19 -0.69 6.10
CA ALA A 168 -6.68 -0.46 7.44
C ALA A 168 -6.51 -1.76 8.21
N SER A 169 -7.48 -2.67 8.13
CA SER A 169 -7.40 -3.98 8.77
C SER A 169 -6.27 -4.85 8.18
N ALA A 170 -6.11 -4.85 6.86
CA ALA A 170 -5.00 -5.55 6.20
C ALA A 170 -3.64 -5.01 6.64
N LEU A 171 -3.48 -3.69 6.69
CA LEU A 171 -2.24 -3.05 7.12
C LEU A 171 -1.95 -3.31 8.60
N GLU A 172 -2.96 -3.27 9.48
CA GLU A 172 -2.78 -3.65 10.89
C GLU A 172 -2.26 -5.10 11.02
N HIS A 173 -2.79 -6.02 10.21
CA HIS A 173 -2.32 -7.39 10.19
C HIS A 173 -0.85 -7.48 9.76
N ILE A 174 -0.45 -6.78 8.70
CA ILE A 174 0.93 -6.71 8.24
C ILE A 174 1.84 -6.15 9.32
N HIS A 175 1.44 -5.04 9.95
CA HIS A 175 2.22 -4.39 11.02
C HIS A 175 2.34 -5.29 12.26
N SER A 176 1.31 -6.05 12.61
CA SER A 176 1.34 -6.99 13.72
C SER A 176 2.35 -8.14 13.51
N ARG A 177 2.73 -8.40 12.28
CA ARG A 177 3.75 -9.38 11.89
C ARG A 177 5.16 -8.80 11.79
N GLY A 178 5.36 -7.58 12.25
CA GLY A 178 6.64 -6.90 12.21
C GLY A 178 7.08 -6.45 10.81
N LEU A 179 6.13 -6.28 9.89
CA LEU A 179 6.35 -5.90 8.49
C LEU A 179 5.74 -4.53 8.19
N VAL A 180 6.27 -3.86 7.17
CA VAL A 180 5.75 -2.63 6.58
C VAL A 180 5.51 -2.88 5.10
N TYR A 181 4.30 -2.55 4.62
CA TYR A 181 3.86 -2.89 3.26
C TYR A 181 4.56 -2.08 2.17
N ARG A 182 4.63 -0.77 2.32
CA ARG A 182 5.43 0.16 1.51
C ARG A 182 4.95 0.43 0.08
N ASP A 183 3.92 -0.19 -0.40
CA ASP A 183 3.48 -0.04 -1.80
C ASP A 183 1.96 0.14 -1.93
N LEU A 184 1.35 0.83 -0.96
CA LEU A 184 -0.07 1.11 -0.99
C LEU A 184 -0.41 2.13 -2.07
N LYS A 185 -1.20 1.70 -3.03
CA LYS A 185 -1.74 2.47 -4.14
C LYS A 185 -2.94 1.72 -4.75
N PRO A 186 -3.85 2.41 -5.47
CA PRO A 186 -5.05 1.75 -6.02
C PRO A 186 -4.74 0.57 -6.93
N GLU A 187 -3.62 0.61 -7.64
CA GLU A 187 -3.19 -0.46 -8.57
C GLU A 187 -2.87 -1.78 -7.85
N ASN A 188 -2.55 -1.72 -6.56
CA ASN A 188 -2.25 -2.90 -5.72
C ASN A 188 -3.44 -3.37 -4.89
N VAL A 189 -4.60 -2.76 -5.05
CA VAL A 189 -5.84 -3.13 -4.39
C VAL A 189 -6.77 -3.77 -5.39
N LEU A 190 -6.96 -5.09 -5.29
CA LEU A 190 -7.81 -5.85 -6.19
C LEU A 190 -9.25 -5.88 -5.70
N VAL A 191 -10.19 -5.82 -6.63
CA VAL A 191 -11.62 -5.73 -6.34
C VAL A 191 -12.28 -7.08 -6.60
N CYS A 192 -13.04 -7.56 -5.62
CA CYS A 192 -13.64 -8.89 -5.64
C CYS A 192 -15.02 -8.94 -6.33
N ASP A 193 -15.68 -7.79 -6.48
CA ASP A 193 -17.03 -7.72 -7.02
C ASP A 193 -17.30 -6.38 -7.72
N PRO A 194 -18.28 -6.32 -8.65
CA PRO A 194 -18.56 -5.11 -9.43
C PRO A 194 -19.04 -3.91 -8.59
N ALA A 195 -19.57 -4.16 -7.41
CA ALA A 195 -20.05 -3.11 -6.49
C ALA A 195 -18.95 -2.60 -5.53
N CYS A 196 -17.72 -3.08 -5.68
CA CYS A 196 -16.59 -2.70 -4.84
C CYS A 196 -16.88 -2.89 -3.32
N ARG A 197 -17.53 -4.00 -2.97
CA ARG A 197 -17.86 -4.32 -1.57
C ARG A 197 -16.70 -4.94 -0.84
N ARG A 198 -15.89 -5.73 -1.53
CA ARG A 198 -14.72 -6.43 -0.98
C ARG A 198 -13.49 -6.13 -1.83
N VAL A 199 -12.41 -5.83 -1.15
CA VAL A 199 -11.10 -5.57 -1.75
C VAL A 199 -10.04 -6.43 -1.09
N LYS A 200 -8.95 -6.67 -1.82
CA LYS A 200 -7.81 -7.44 -1.32
C LYS A 200 -6.51 -6.75 -1.73
N LEU A 201 -5.65 -6.59 -0.76
CA LEU A 201 -4.31 -6.07 -0.97
C LEU A 201 -3.43 -7.12 -1.64
N ALA A 202 -2.68 -6.73 -2.66
CA ALA A 202 -1.82 -7.59 -3.45
C ALA A 202 -0.42 -6.98 -3.58
N ASP A 203 0.51 -7.75 -4.12
CA ASP A 203 1.89 -7.37 -4.43
C ASP A 203 2.72 -7.01 -3.17
N PHE A 204 3.48 -8.00 -2.71
CA PHE A 204 4.32 -7.89 -1.50
C PHE A 204 5.81 -7.79 -1.80
N GLY A 205 6.17 -7.48 -3.05
CA GLY A 205 7.56 -7.37 -3.47
C GLY A 205 8.35 -6.27 -2.76
N HIS A 206 7.67 -5.23 -2.28
CA HIS A 206 8.27 -4.11 -1.54
C HIS A 206 8.12 -4.22 -0.02
N THR A 207 7.38 -5.19 0.48
CA THR A 207 7.16 -5.39 1.91
C THR A 207 8.46 -5.79 2.60
N ARG A 208 8.80 -5.13 3.69
CA ARG A 208 10.05 -5.35 4.41
C ARG A 208 9.81 -5.40 5.92
N PRO A 209 10.71 -6.07 6.67
CA PRO A 209 10.69 -6.01 8.12
C PRO A 209 10.82 -4.58 8.63
N ARG A 210 10.10 -4.29 9.69
CA ARG A 210 10.20 -3.04 10.43
C ARG A 210 11.63 -2.77 10.84
N GLY A 211 12.11 -1.54 10.66
CA GLY A 211 13.49 -1.16 10.96
C GLY A 211 14.48 -1.37 9.83
N THR A 212 14.09 -2.01 8.71
CA THR A 212 14.94 -2.07 7.52
C THR A 212 15.32 -0.68 7.06
N LEU A 213 16.61 -0.44 6.79
CA LEU A 213 17.10 0.85 6.33
C LEU A 213 16.74 1.06 4.86
N LEU A 214 16.09 2.19 4.57
CA LEU A 214 15.62 2.52 3.25
C LEU A 214 16.00 3.94 2.84
N ARG A 215 16.39 4.09 1.56
CA ARG A 215 16.53 5.38 0.89
C ARG A 215 15.53 5.50 -0.23
N LEU A 216 15.06 6.72 -0.46
CA LEU A 216 14.26 7.01 -1.62
C LEU A 216 15.10 6.81 -2.90
N ALA A 217 14.62 5.97 -3.81
CA ALA A 217 15.36 5.56 -5.01
C ALA A 217 15.11 6.45 -6.24
N GLY A 218 14.22 7.42 -6.15
CA GLY A 218 13.82 8.28 -7.25
C GLY A 218 13.07 9.51 -6.75
N PRO A 219 12.45 10.28 -7.65
CA PRO A 219 11.64 11.43 -7.25
C PRO A 219 10.46 10.96 -6.37
N PRO A 220 10.03 11.77 -5.37
CA PRO A 220 8.86 11.47 -4.59
C PRO A 220 7.60 11.36 -5.45
N ILE A 221 6.69 10.49 -5.02
CA ILE A 221 5.33 10.35 -5.56
C ILE A 221 4.31 10.76 -4.49
N PRO A 222 3.03 10.93 -4.80
CA PRO A 222 2.04 11.35 -3.79
C PRO A 222 2.02 10.50 -2.52
N TYR A 223 2.23 9.19 -2.66
CA TYR A 223 2.24 8.23 -1.54
C TYR A 223 3.52 8.23 -0.71
N THR A 224 4.57 8.90 -1.16
CA THR A 224 5.85 8.97 -0.46
C THR A 224 5.71 9.82 0.80
N ALA A 225 6.06 9.27 1.96
CA ALA A 225 6.02 10.02 3.21
C ALA A 225 7.12 11.10 3.25
N PRO A 226 6.87 12.26 3.86
CA PRO A 226 7.79 13.40 3.84
C PRO A 226 9.12 13.11 4.54
N GLU A 227 9.18 12.23 5.53
CA GLU A 227 10.41 11.83 6.20
C GLU A 227 11.41 11.15 5.27
N LEU A 228 10.94 10.53 4.17
CA LEU A 228 11.79 9.96 3.14
C LEU A 228 12.35 11.01 2.17
N CYS A 229 11.77 12.20 2.16
CA CYS A 229 12.14 13.31 1.27
C CYS A 229 13.08 14.31 1.93
N ALA A 230 13.23 14.29 3.25
CA ALA A 230 14.01 15.27 4.00
C ALA A 230 15.51 15.21 3.67
N PRO A 231 16.16 16.34 3.34
CA PRO A 231 17.60 16.43 3.24
C PRO A 231 18.25 16.73 4.62
N PRO A 232 19.47 16.24 4.89
CA PRO A 232 20.13 15.19 4.13
C PRO A 232 19.61 13.83 4.55
N PRO A 233 19.34 12.92 3.64
CA PRO A 233 19.08 11.57 4.04
C PRO A 233 20.27 11.06 4.82
N LEU A 234 20.02 10.40 5.94
CA LEU A 234 21.07 9.69 6.66
C LEU A 234 21.84 8.84 5.62
N PRO A 235 23.18 8.83 5.65
CA PRO A 235 23.97 8.11 4.66
C PRO A 235 23.54 6.64 4.51
N GLU A 236 23.04 6.05 5.58
CA GLU A 236 22.62 4.65 5.65
C GLU A 236 21.14 4.42 5.34
N GLY A 237 20.34 5.48 5.24
CA GLY A 237 18.89 5.42 5.03
C GLY A 237 18.08 5.63 6.31
N LEU A 238 16.75 5.59 6.18
CA LEU A 238 15.80 5.74 7.26
C LEU A 238 15.24 4.35 7.65
N PRO A 239 15.20 4.00 8.95
CA PRO A 239 14.51 2.80 9.39
C PRO A 239 13.01 2.90 9.09
N ILE A 240 12.47 1.93 8.37
CA ILE A 240 11.05 1.96 8.00
C ILE A 240 10.15 1.60 9.17
N GLN A 241 8.98 2.23 9.19
CA GLN A 241 7.97 2.10 10.24
C GLN A 241 6.57 1.99 9.65
N PRO A 242 5.58 1.45 10.39
CA PRO A 242 4.18 1.45 9.99
C PRO A 242 3.61 2.83 9.64
N ALA A 243 4.18 3.90 10.18
CA ALA A 243 3.81 5.27 9.87
C ALA A 243 3.94 5.62 8.37
N LEU A 244 4.81 4.94 7.62
CA LEU A 244 4.89 5.07 6.16
C LEU A 244 3.59 4.62 5.48
N ASP A 245 3.03 3.51 5.93
CA ASP A 245 1.77 2.98 5.40
C ASP A 245 0.57 3.83 5.83
N ALA A 246 0.61 4.42 7.02
CA ALA A 246 -0.42 5.36 7.48
C ALA A 246 -0.49 6.61 6.59
N TRP A 247 0.64 7.17 6.20
CA TRP A 247 0.70 8.27 5.24
C TRP A 247 0.09 7.87 3.90
N ALA A 248 0.54 6.76 3.33
CA ALA A 248 0.03 6.26 2.05
C ALA A 248 -1.47 5.98 2.09
N LEU A 249 -1.98 5.45 3.22
CA LEU A 249 -3.42 5.26 3.43
C LEU A 249 -4.18 6.58 3.44
N GLY A 250 -3.65 7.61 4.08
CA GLY A 250 -4.23 8.95 4.07
C GLY A 250 -4.35 9.52 2.66
N VAL A 251 -3.28 9.42 1.86
CA VAL A 251 -3.30 9.84 0.45
C VAL A 251 -4.33 9.04 -0.34
N LEU A 252 -4.38 7.73 -0.16
CA LEU A 252 -5.34 6.87 -0.85
C LEU A 252 -6.79 7.21 -0.48
N VAL A 253 -7.09 7.42 0.80
CA VAL A 253 -8.44 7.82 1.25
C VAL A 253 -8.85 9.15 0.62
N PHE A 254 -7.94 10.13 0.56
CA PHE A 254 -8.21 11.38 -0.16
C PHE A 254 -8.57 11.13 -1.63
N CYS A 255 -7.80 10.27 -2.32
CA CYS A 255 -8.09 9.90 -3.71
C CYS A 255 -9.44 9.18 -3.86
N LEU A 256 -9.79 8.29 -2.94
CA LEU A 256 -11.08 7.60 -2.94
C LEU A 256 -12.27 8.56 -2.78
N LEU A 257 -12.08 9.65 -2.04
CA LEU A 257 -13.14 10.62 -1.75
C LEU A 257 -13.27 11.71 -2.82
N THR A 258 -12.19 12.05 -3.53
CA THR A 258 -12.14 13.21 -4.41
C THR A 258 -11.86 12.89 -5.88
N GLY A 259 -11.23 11.74 -6.15
CA GLY A 259 -10.70 11.41 -7.48
C GLY A 259 -9.47 12.23 -7.88
N TYR A 260 -8.82 12.89 -6.90
CA TYR A 260 -7.58 13.64 -7.06
C TYR A 260 -6.52 13.16 -6.08
N PHE A 261 -5.25 13.44 -6.40
CA PHE A 261 -4.20 13.46 -5.39
C PHE A 261 -4.25 14.76 -4.60
N PRO A 262 -3.94 14.75 -3.28
CA PRO A 262 -3.85 15.99 -2.51
C PRO A 262 -2.67 16.87 -2.93
N TRP A 263 -1.62 16.26 -3.46
CA TRP A 263 -0.39 16.85 -4.02
C TRP A 263 0.31 15.83 -4.91
N ASP A 264 1.31 16.25 -5.65
CA ASP A 264 2.14 15.36 -6.46
C ASP A 264 3.34 14.82 -5.66
N GLN A 265 3.86 15.63 -4.73
CA GLN A 265 4.98 15.27 -3.88
C GLN A 265 4.96 16.04 -2.55
N PRO A 266 5.36 15.42 -1.43
CA PRO A 266 5.30 16.07 -0.12
C PRO A 266 6.56 16.91 0.15
N LEU A 267 6.81 17.91 -0.70
CA LEU A 267 7.93 18.85 -0.63
C LEU A 267 7.40 20.28 -0.77
N VAL A 268 7.61 21.11 0.24
CA VAL A 268 7.13 22.49 0.29
C VAL A 268 7.70 23.32 -0.86
N GLU A 269 9.00 23.16 -1.14
CA GLU A 269 9.65 23.93 -2.20
C GLU A 269 9.22 23.53 -3.62
N ALA A 270 8.59 22.38 -3.77
CA ALA A 270 8.26 21.80 -5.07
C ALA A 270 6.76 21.72 -5.36
N ASP A 271 5.93 21.74 -4.31
CA ASP A 271 4.49 21.53 -4.46
C ASP A 271 3.65 22.48 -3.59
N PRO A 272 3.04 23.50 -4.24
CA PRO A 272 2.19 24.48 -3.54
C PRO A 272 0.99 23.88 -2.82
N PHE A 273 0.43 22.77 -3.33
CA PHE A 273 -0.70 22.09 -2.68
C PHE A 273 -0.29 21.47 -1.36
N TYR A 274 0.92 20.94 -1.28
CA TYR A 274 1.45 20.43 -0.02
C TYR A 274 1.74 21.56 0.97
N GLU A 275 2.31 22.65 0.51
CA GLU A 275 2.53 23.85 1.34
C GLU A 275 1.22 24.39 1.91
N ASP A 276 0.19 24.57 1.07
CA ASP A 276 -1.12 25.05 1.49
C ASP A 276 -1.75 24.12 2.53
N PHE A 277 -1.61 22.81 2.36
CA PHE A 277 -2.09 21.85 3.36
C PHE A 277 -1.39 22.02 4.71
N LEU A 278 -0.08 22.20 4.72
CA LEU A 278 0.68 22.42 5.96
C LEU A 278 0.29 23.72 6.65
N ILE A 279 0.07 24.81 5.89
CA ILE A 279 -0.41 26.09 6.42
C ILE A 279 -1.76 25.89 7.09
N TRP A 280 -2.70 25.26 6.42
CA TRP A 280 -4.03 24.99 6.97
C TRP A 280 -3.97 24.09 8.20
N GLN A 281 -3.18 23.02 8.17
CA GLN A 281 -3.01 22.12 9.32
C GLN A 281 -2.43 22.85 10.54
N ALA A 282 -1.50 23.78 10.31
CA ALA A 282 -0.88 24.56 11.39
C ALA A 282 -1.81 25.63 11.96
N SER A 283 -2.60 26.32 11.10
CA SER A 283 -3.47 27.40 11.52
C SER A 283 -4.81 26.89 12.08
N GLY A 284 -5.33 25.80 11.54
CA GLY A 284 -6.66 25.30 11.84
C GLY A 284 -7.79 26.24 11.40
N GLN A 285 -7.48 27.28 10.60
CA GLN A 285 -8.44 28.30 10.24
C GLN A 285 -9.20 27.94 8.95
N PRO A 286 -10.53 28.12 8.90
CA PRO A 286 -11.33 27.78 7.72
C PRO A 286 -10.90 28.50 6.44
N GLN A 287 -10.38 29.72 6.54
CA GLN A 287 -9.93 30.50 5.38
C GLN A 287 -8.66 29.94 4.73
N ASP A 288 -7.89 29.15 5.44
CA ASP A 288 -6.66 28.53 4.94
C ASP A 288 -6.90 27.17 4.30
N ARG A 289 -8.15 26.68 4.35
CA ARG A 289 -8.53 25.37 3.79
C ARG A 289 -8.28 25.35 2.28
N PRO A 290 -7.44 24.43 1.75
CA PRO A 290 -7.18 24.35 0.32
C PRO A 290 -8.40 23.90 -0.48
N GLN A 291 -8.56 24.43 -1.70
CA GLN A 291 -9.69 24.10 -2.56
C GLN A 291 -9.92 22.60 -2.77
N PRO A 292 -8.90 21.75 -3.00
CA PRO A 292 -9.10 20.31 -3.18
C PRO A 292 -9.81 19.61 -2.00
N TRP A 293 -9.82 20.24 -0.82
CA TRP A 293 -10.43 19.71 0.40
C TRP A 293 -11.88 20.15 0.62
N PHE A 294 -12.41 21.10 -0.17
CA PHE A 294 -13.72 21.72 0.07
C PHE A 294 -14.90 20.75 0.05
N GLY A 295 -14.82 19.66 -0.72
CA GLY A 295 -15.86 18.63 -0.79
C GLY A 295 -15.85 17.63 0.36
N LEU A 296 -14.90 17.72 1.29
CA LEU A 296 -14.77 16.80 2.41
C LEU A 296 -15.52 17.32 3.65
N ALA A 297 -16.13 16.38 4.38
CA ALA A 297 -16.79 16.66 5.65
C ALA A 297 -15.77 16.76 6.80
N PRO A 298 -16.13 17.40 7.93
CA PRO A 298 -15.23 17.58 9.07
C PRO A 298 -14.60 16.28 9.60
N ALA A 299 -15.34 15.17 9.59
CA ALA A 299 -14.81 13.89 10.03
C ALA A 299 -13.66 13.37 9.12
N ALA A 300 -13.78 13.59 7.82
CA ALA A 300 -12.70 13.25 6.89
C ALA A 300 -11.47 14.17 7.08
N ASP A 301 -11.68 15.45 7.28
CA ASP A 301 -10.58 16.38 7.57
C ASP A 301 -9.81 15.96 8.81
N GLU A 302 -10.49 15.62 9.89
CA GLU A 302 -9.89 15.20 11.15
C GLU A 302 -9.10 13.88 10.97
N LEU A 303 -9.70 12.89 10.32
CA LEU A 303 -9.06 11.61 10.02
C LEU A 303 -7.79 11.81 9.18
N LEU A 304 -7.89 12.59 8.10
CA LEU A 304 -6.78 12.81 7.18
C LEU A 304 -5.69 13.68 7.79
N TRP A 305 -6.00 14.64 8.65
CA TRP A 305 -4.99 15.39 9.40
C TRP A 305 -4.13 14.46 10.26
N GLY A 306 -4.75 13.46 10.88
CA GLY A 306 -4.04 12.47 11.67
C GLY A 306 -3.14 11.58 10.82
N LEU A 307 -3.67 11.01 9.74
CA LEU A 307 -2.93 10.11 8.84
C LEU A 307 -1.84 10.85 8.04
N LEU A 308 -2.05 12.12 7.73
CA LEU A 308 -1.14 12.97 6.96
C LEU A 308 -0.36 13.95 7.85
N ASP A 309 -0.14 13.61 9.11
CA ASP A 309 0.77 14.37 9.95
C ASP A 309 2.20 14.25 9.41
N PRO A 310 2.89 15.36 9.13
CA PRO A 310 4.26 15.33 8.61
C PRO A 310 5.28 14.66 9.54
N HIS A 311 4.97 14.61 10.83
CA HIS A 311 5.83 13.98 11.83
C HIS A 311 5.42 12.54 12.08
N PRO A 312 6.25 11.54 11.72
CA PRO A 312 5.89 10.12 11.81
C PRO A 312 5.41 9.68 13.20
N ARG A 313 5.99 10.24 14.26
CA ARG A 313 5.63 9.90 15.64
C ARG A 313 4.28 10.45 16.10
N ARG A 314 3.81 11.54 15.50
CA ARG A 314 2.49 12.13 15.77
C ARG A 314 1.41 11.61 14.85
N ARG A 315 1.82 10.98 13.75
CA ARG A 315 0.92 10.43 12.73
C ARG A 315 0.03 9.36 13.34
N SER A 316 -1.28 9.46 13.06
CA SER A 316 -2.26 8.47 13.52
C SER A 316 -1.95 7.09 12.92
N PRO A 317 -2.14 6.00 13.68
CA PRO A 317 -2.00 4.65 13.16
C PRO A 317 -3.11 4.33 12.15
N VAL A 318 -2.88 3.36 11.27
CA VAL A 318 -3.86 2.96 10.24
C VAL A 318 -5.21 2.55 10.83
N GLY A 319 -5.22 1.96 12.01
CA GLY A 319 -6.43 1.54 12.73
C GLY A 319 -7.32 2.69 13.18
N SER A 320 -6.85 3.94 13.16
CA SER A 320 -7.64 5.12 13.51
C SER A 320 -8.87 5.31 12.61
N ILE A 321 -8.88 4.75 11.41
CA ILE A 321 -10.03 4.75 10.49
C ILE A 321 -11.29 4.22 11.16
N LYS A 322 -11.18 3.22 12.04
CA LYS A 322 -12.33 2.61 12.73
C LYS A 322 -13.16 3.61 13.52
N GLY A 323 -12.53 4.62 14.09
CA GLY A 323 -13.21 5.68 14.86
C GLY A 323 -14.04 6.66 14.01
N TYR A 324 -13.89 6.63 12.69
CA TYR A 324 -14.56 7.54 11.76
C TYR A 324 -15.59 6.87 10.86
N LEU A 325 -15.71 5.55 10.92
CA LEU A 325 -16.70 4.81 10.15
C LEU A 325 -18.11 5.16 10.59
N GLY A 326 -19.03 5.27 9.63
CA GLY A 326 -20.42 5.67 9.89
C GLY A 326 -20.63 7.16 10.06
N ARG A 327 -19.57 7.97 10.08
CA ARG A 327 -19.64 9.44 10.07
C ARG A 327 -19.56 9.95 8.62
N PRO A 328 -20.14 11.09 8.27
CA PRO A 328 -20.01 11.64 6.92
C PRO A 328 -18.57 12.02 6.61
N TRP A 329 -18.06 11.56 5.43
CA TRP A 329 -16.73 11.92 4.93
C TRP A 329 -16.77 12.88 3.75
N LYS A 330 -17.89 12.89 2.99
CA LYS A 330 -18.15 13.87 1.96
C LYS A 330 -19.24 14.83 2.44
N GLN A 331 -19.17 16.08 2.02
CA GLN A 331 -20.28 17.00 2.19
C GLN A 331 -21.44 16.52 1.32
N LEU A 332 -22.65 16.48 1.88
CA LEU A 332 -23.85 16.17 1.14
C LEU A 332 -24.08 17.29 0.12
N GLU A 333 -24.42 16.93 -1.10
CA GLU A 333 -24.82 17.86 -2.16
C GLU A 333 -26.13 18.57 -1.79
N ARG A 334 -26.14 19.37 -0.74
CA ARG A 334 -27.27 20.24 -0.42
C ARG A 334 -27.38 21.46 -1.33
N GLU A 335 -26.29 21.80 -2.04
CA GLU A 335 -26.28 22.98 -2.90
C GLU A 335 -26.84 22.72 -4.31
N ALA A 336 -26.93 21.50 -4.79
CA ALA A 336 -27.53 21.20 -6.09
C ALA A 336 -29.07 21.23 -6.06
N GLU A 337 -29.67 20.91 -4.91
CA GLU A 337 -31.14 21.01 -4.76
C GLU A 337 -31.63 22.45 -4.51
N GLU A 338 -30.84 23.31 -3.92
CA GLU A 338 -31.25 24.74 -3.71
C GLU A 338 -31.06 25.57 -4.98
N LEU A 339 -30.07 25.25 -5.83
CA LEU A 339 -29.89 25.86 -7.15
C LEU A 339 -30.93 25.37 -8.18
N GLY A 340 -31.45 24.13 -8.02
CA GLY A 340 -32.53 23.61 -8.85
C GLY A 340 -33.91 24.18 -8.52
N LYS A 341 -34.16 24.57 -7.28
CA LYS A 341 -35.43 25.15 -6.85
C LYS A 341 -35.58 26.65 -7.10
N GLY A 342 -34.44 27.34 -7.30
CA GLY A 342 -34.47 28.78 -7.63
C GLY A 342 -34.70 29.09 -9.10
N ALA A 343 -34.75 28.08 -9.98
CA ALA A 343 -34.96 28.28 -11.42
C ALA A 343 -36.40 27.99 -11.88
N GLU A 344 -37.26 27.44 -11.03
CA GLU A 344 -38.65 27.14 -11.37
C GLU A 344 -39.68 28.17 -10.90
N ASP A 345 -39.29 29.14 -10.07
CA ASP A 345 -40.22 30.21 -9.59
C ASP A 345 -40.08 31.54 -10.35
N GLY A 346 -39.55 31.49 -11.57
CA GLY A 346 -39.38 32.68 -12.44
C GLY A 346 -39.97 32.54 -13.82
N GLN A 347 -41.24 32.06 -13.94
CA GLN A 347 -42.07 32.27 -15.15
C GLN A 347 -43.48 32.63 -14.77
#